data_96ee1e26cee0b595397e3625d52c4a10
#
_entry.id   96ee1e26cee0b595397e3625d52c4a10
#
_cell.length_a   1.000
_cell.length_b   1.000
_cell.length_c   1.000
_cell.angle_alpha   90.00
_cell.angle_beta   90.00
_cell.angle_gamma   90.00
#
_symmetry.space_group_name_H-M   'P 1'
#
loop_
_entity.id
_entity.type
_entity.pdbx_description
1 polymer ?
#
loop_
_entity_poly.entity_id
_entity_poly.type
_entity_poly.pdbx_seq_one_letter_code
_entity_poly.pdbx_strand_id
1 'polypeptide(L)'
;LGSIFQQAIQPYFAMADSDSAKKPEPYNFTINANIINGPALKAFVPNLERMDSVVLKSRFTTNEGWNALLNAPAVHIGANQIDNLQLNASTADSAIHINADVENIVIGKSIALHKTNITASVANNTIDYALNIKDKAESERYNLKGLLQQSQNGDYQFSLKPEDLL
;
A
#
# COMPACT_ATOMS: atom_id res chain seq x y z
N LEU A 1 4.34 8.95 14.96
CA LEU A 1 3.66 8.03 14.02
C LEU A 1 4.67 7.31 13.12
N GLY A 2 5.58 8.04 12.46
CA GLY A 2 6.57 7.46 11.55
C GLY A 2 7.47 6.42 12.23
N SER A 3 7.95 6.68 13.43
CA SER A 3 8.79 5.76 14.20
C SER A 3 8.09 4.45 14.59
N ILE A 4 6.80 4.50 14.93
CA ILE A 4 6.01 3.31 15.27
C ILE A 4 5.78 2.45 14.03
N PHE A 5 5.45 3.08 12.91
CA PHE A 5 5.30 2.38 11.62
C PHE A 5 6.61 1.72 11.18
N GLN A 6 7.73 2.44 11.32
CA GLN A 6 9.05 1.91 11.05
C GLN A 6 9.38 0.69 11.95
N GLN A 7 9.13 0.78 13.26
CA GLN A 7 9.31 -0.34 14.18
C GLN A 7 8.44 -1.56 13.84
N ALA A 8 7.20 -1.33 13.37
CA ALA A 8 6.29 -2.41 13.00
C ALA A 8 6.71 -3.14 11.72
N ILE A 9 7.36 -2.46 10.78
CA ILE A 9 7.79 -3.02 9.49
C ILE A 9 9.22 -3.57 9.55
N GLN A 10 10.07 -2.99 10.38
CA GLN A 10 11.50 -3.33 10.47
C GLN A 10 11.80 -4.85 10.61
N PRO A 11 11.03 -5.67 11.35
CA PRO A 11 11.26 -7.12 11.40
C PRO A 11 11.12 -7.83 10.05
N TYR A 12 10.40 -7.23 9.10
CA TYR A 12 10.09 -7.83 7.80
C TYR A 12 10.90 -7.21 6.67
N PHE A 13 11.18 -5.90 6.79
CA PHE A 13 11.92 -5.13 5.80
C PHE A 13 12.73 -4.04 6.50
N ALA A 14 14.05 -4.19 6.55
CA ALA A 14 14.95 -3.22 7.15
C ALA A 14 15.04 -1.98 6.25
N MET A 15 14.73 -0.81 6.81
CA MET A 15 14.95 0.47 6.13
C MET A 15 16.36 0.96 6.40
N ALA A 16 17.03 1.53 5.38
CA ALA A 16 18.45 1.86 5.37
C ALA A 16 18.95 2.75 6.54
N ASP A 17 18.08 3.50 7.20
CA ASP A 17 18.42 4.41 8.32
C ASP A 17 17.93 3.91 9.68
N SER A 18 17.60 2.64 9.83
CA SER A 18 17.14 2.11 11.10
C SER A 18 18.32 1.86 12.07
N ASP A 19 18.38 2.65 13.12
CA ASP A 19 19.30 2.46 14.24
C ASP A 19 18.93 1.12 14.96
N SER A 20 19.51 0.03 14.47
CA SER A 20 19.18 -1.35 14.85
C SER A 20 19.56 -1.72 16.31
N ALA A 21 20.12 -0.74 17.05
CA ALA A 21 20.65 -0.98 18.40
C ALA A 21 19.60 -0.84 19.53
N LYS A 22 18.43 -0.30 19.29
CA LYS A 22 17.39 -0.17 20.33
C LYS A 22 16.39 -1.32 20.24
N LYS A 23 16.35 -2.13 21.30
CA LYS A 23 15.26 -3.09 21.48
C LYS A 23 13.93 -2.33 21.41
N PRO A 24 13.00 -2.72 20.53
CA PRO A 24 11.73 -2.00 20.42
C PRO A 24 10.97 -2.10 21.75
N GLU A 25 10.52 -0.96 22.27
CA GLU A 25 9.63 -0.95 23.42
C GLU A 25 8.28 -1.57 23.01
N PRO A 26 7.60 -2.31 23.93
CA PRO A 26 6.28 -2.84 23.64
C PRO A 26 5.31 -1.72 23.25
N TYR A 27 4.60 -1.90 22.16
CA TYR A 27 3.62 -0.93 21.68
C TYR A 27 2.26 -1.58 21.38
N ASN A 28 1.22 -0.84 21.65
CA ASN A 28 -0.15 -1.14 21.21
C ASN A 28 -0.80 0.17 20.81
N PHE A 29 -1.02 0.33 19.52
CA PHE A 29 -1.49 1.59 18.95
C PHE A 29 -2.55 1.35 17.90
N THR A 30 -3.64 2.10 17.97
CA THR A 30 -4.75 2.01 17.02
C THR A 30 -5.01 3.37 16.39
N ILE A 31 -5.16 3.39 15.08
CA ILE A 31 -5.62 4.55 14.30
C ILE A 31 -7.01 4.22 13.76
N ASN A 32 -7.98 5.08 14.07
CA ASN A 32 -9.27 5.11 13.41
C ASN A 32 -9.44 6.52 12.83
N ALA A 33 -9.42 6.65 11.52
CA ALA A 33 -9.58 7.92 10.84
C ALA A 33 -10.75 7.83 9.85
N ASN A 34 -11.57 8.87 9.86
CA ASN A 34 -12.59 9.12 8.86
C ASN A 34 -12.33 10.51 8.27
N ILE A 35 -11.80 10.53 7.05
CA ILE A 35 -11.38 11.74 6.36
C ILE A 35 -12.51 12.13 5.40
N ILE A 36 -13.09 13.30 5.61
CA ILE A 36 -14.18 13.82 4.79
C ILE A 36 -13.70 15.02 3.96
N ASN A 37 -14.31 15.21 2.81
CA ASN A 37 -14.08 16.39 1.99
C ASN A 37 -14.62 17.63 2.70
N GLY A 38 -13.72 18.54 3.06
CA GLY A 38 -14.05 19.78 3.76
C GLY A 38 -13.08 20.91 3.41
N PRO A 39 -13.40 22.16 3.82
CA PRO A 39 -12.57 23.33 3.49
C PRO A 39 -11.12 23.20 3.98
N ALA A 40 -10.92 22.63 5.15
CA ALA A 40 -9.59 22.40 5.70
C ALA A 40 -8.77 21.46 4.80
N LEU A 41 -9.34 20.32 4.37
CA LEU A 41 -8.65 19.39 3.50
C LEU A 41 -8.31 20.00 2.13
N LYS A 42 -9.23 20.80 1.56
CA LYS A 42 -9.00 21.51 0.29
C LYS A 42 -7.87 22.53 0.38
N ALA A 43 -7.63 23.10 1.56
CA ALA A 43 -6.49 24.02 1.77
C ALA A 43 -5.14 23.28 1.73
N PHE A 44 -5.08 22.01 2.15
CA PHE A 44 -3.87 21.19 2.12
C PHE A 44 -3.69 20.40 0.82
N VAL A 45 -4.78 20.08 0.13
CA VAL A 45 -4.78 19.33 -1.13
C VAL A 45 -5.35 20.21 -2.25
N PRO A 46 -4.50 20.98 -2.91
CA PRO A 46 -4.92 21.81 -4.04
C PRO A 46 -5.53 20.93 -5.15
N ASN A 47 -6.55 21.44 -5.83
CA ASN A 47 -7.26 20.73 -6.90
C ASN A 47 -8.02 19.47 -6.46
N LEU A 48 -8.32 19.32 -5.17
CA LEU A 48 -9.23 18.27 -4.71
C LEU A 48 -10.64 18.57 -5.23
N GLU A 49 -11.07 17.84 -6.26
CA GLU A 49 -12.38 18.02 -6.91
C GLU A 49 -13.45 17.20 -6.20
N ARG A 50 -13.16 15.91 -5.99
CA ARG A 50 -14.07 14.99 -5.32
C ARG A 50 -13.29 14.12 -4.33
N MET A 51 -13.85 13.94 -3.16
CA MET A 51 -13.44 12.92 -2.22
C MET A 51 -14.66 12.47 -1.43
N ASP A 52 -15.00 11.21 -1.56
CA ASP A 52 -15.95 10.57 -0.68
C ASP A 52 -15.25 10.23 0.64
N SER A 53 -16.00 9.88 1.68
CA SER A 53 -15.41 9.58 2.99
C SER A 53 -14.38 8.46 2.90
N VAL A 54 -13.13 8.78 3.24
CA VAL A 54 -12.02 7.82 3.32
C VAL A 54 -11.91 7.30 4.75
N VAL A 55 -12.04 6.00 4.91
CA VAL A 55 -11.98 5.34 6.22
C VAL A 55 -10.69 4.54 6.33
N LEU A 56 -9.89 4.83 7.34
CA LEU A 56 -8.71 4.07 7.73
C LEU A 56 -8.90 3.50 9.13
N LYS A 57 -8.72 2.20 9.27
CA LYS A 57 -8.57 1.50 10.54
C LYS A 57 -7.24 0.78 10.53
N SER A 58 -6.40 1.03 11.51
CA SER A 58 -5.09 0.39 11.60
C SER A 58 -4.73 0.12 13.05
N ARG A 59 -4.17 -1.06 13.30
CA ARG A 59 -3.71 -1.49 14.61
C ARG A 59 -2.30 -2.02 14.50
N PHE A 60 -1.44 -1.55 15.39
CA PHE A 60 -0.06 -1.97 15.53
C PHE A 60 0.13 -2.52 16.93
N THR A 61 0.62 -3.75 17.05
CA THR A 61 0.96 -4.37 18.33
C THR A 61 2.28 -5.11 18.24
N THR A 62 3.00 -5.19 19.33
CA THR A 62 4.26 -5.91 19.38
C THR A 62 4.09 -7.42 19.10
N ASN A 63 2.96 -7.99 19.51
CA ASN A 63 2.73 -9.44 19.42
C ASN A 63 2.02 -9.88 18.15
N GLU A 64 1.08 -9.06 17.65
CA GLU A 64 0.23 -9.40 16.50
C GLU A 64 0.69 -8.68 15.21
N GLY A 65 1.72 -7.81 15.35
CA GLY A 65 2.23 -7.01 14.22
C GLY A 65 1.28 -5.90 13.79
N TRP A 66 1.11 -5.76 12.49
CA TRP A 66 0.33 -4.71 11.86
C TRP A 66 -0.89 -5.26 11.12
N ASN A 67 -2.05 -4.64 11.38
CA ASN A 67 -3.29 -4.88 10.65
C ASN A 67 -3.87 -3.54 10.21
N ALA A 68 -4.29 -3.41 8.97
CA ALA A 68 -4.90 -2.20 8.43
C ALA A 68 -6.01 -2.49 7.42
N LEU A 69 -7.01 -1.63 7.43
CA LEU A 69 -8.10 -1.55 6.47
C LEU A 69 -8.21 -0.10 5.99
N LEU A 70 -8.11 0.11 4.69
CA LEU A 70 -8.38 1.40 4.06
C LEU A 70 -9.50 1.22 3.04
N ASN A 71 -10.49 2.09 3.10
CA ASN A 71 -11.54 2.21 2.10
C ASN A 71 -11.62 3.65 1.62
N ALA A 72 -11.44 3.87 0.33
CA ALA A 72 -11.53 5.16 -0.33
C ALA A 72 -12.42 5.03 -1.58
N PRO A 73 -13.74 5.32 -1.45
CA PRO A 73 -14.70 5.13 -2.54
C PRO A 73 -14.42 6.03 -3.75
N ALA A 74 -14.00 7.26 -3.53
CA ALA A 74 -13.57 8.15 -4.62
C ALA A 74 -12.58 9.19 -4.09
N VAL A 75 -11.49 9.39 -4.82
CA VAL A 75 -10.52 10.49 -4.61
C VAL A 75 -10.12 11.02 -5.99
N HIS A 76 -10.54 12.26 -6.29
CA HIS A 76 -10.25 12.94 -7.57
C HIS A 76 -9.48 14.23 -7.29
N ILE A 77 -8.27 14.32 -7.84
CA ILE A 77 -7.38 15.46 -7.68
C ILE A 77 -6.91 15.92 -9.06
N GLY A 78 -7.52 16.99 -9.57
CA GLY A 78 -7.31 17.45 -10.93
C GLY A 78 -7.60 16.33 -11.94
N ALA A 79 -6.64 16.04 -12.82
CA ALA A 79 -6.78 14.98 -13.83
C ALA A 79 -6.53 13.55 -13.30
N ASN A 80 -6.29 13.37 -12.01
CA ASN A 80 -6.03 12.06 -11.42
C ASN A 80 -7.24 11.59 -10.62
N GLN A 81 -7.62 10.31 -10.80
CA GLN A 81 -8.80 9.74 -10.17
C GLN A 81 -8.47 8.34 -9.66
N ILE A 82 -8.95 8.02 -8.47
CA ILE A 82 -8.97 6.68 -7.89
C ILE A 82 -10.39 6.43 -7.41
N ASP A 83 -11.02 5.37 -7.90
CA ASP A 83 -12.35 4.97 -7.48
C ASP A 83 -12.33 3.56 -6.86
N ASN A 84 -13.08 3.41 -5.77
CA ASN A 84 -13.28 2.15 -5.03
C ASN A 84 -11.97 1.46 -4.65
N LEU A 85 -11.05 2.21 -4.05
CA LEU A 85 -9.86 1.61 -3.44
C LEU A 85 -10.23 0.93 -2.12
N GLN A 86 -9.94 -0.36 -2.02
CA GLN A 86 -9.96 -1.14 -0.80
C GLN A 86 -8.57 -1.73 -0.57
N LEU A 87 -7.97 -1.47 0.58
CA LEU A 87 -6.68 -2.01 0.96
C LEU A 87 -6.79 -2.75 2.29
N ASN A 88 -6.27 -3.96 2.30
CA ASN A 88 -6.10 -4.77 3.49
C ASN A 88 -4.60 -5.04 3.68
N ALA A 89 -4.11 -4.85 4.89
CA ALA A 89 -2.80 -5.30 5.29
C ALA A 89 -2.89 -6.10 6.59
N SER A 90 -2.16 -7.19 6.69
CA SER A 90 -2.10 -8.02 7.89
C SER A 90 -0.74 -8.68 8.06
N THR A 91 -0.35 -8.87 9.30
CA THR A 91 0.82 -9.68 9.63
C THR A 91 0.38 -11.09 9.93
N ALA A 92 0.92 -12.06 9.20
CA ALA A 92 0.73 -13.49 9.42
C ALA A 92 1.97 -14.26 8.93
N ASP A 93 2.24 -15.42 9.49
CA ASP A 93 3.32 -16.34 9.05
C ASP A 93 4.70 -15.67 8.89
N SER A 94 5.03 -14.75 9.81
CA SER A 94 6.26 -13.96 9.78
C SER A 94 6.43 -13.08 8.53
N ALA A 95 5.32 -12.68 7.90
CA ALA A 95 5.27 -11.76 6.77
C ALA A 95 4.18 -10.70 6.95
N ILE A 96 4.32 -9.58 6.27
CA ILE A 96 3.23 -8.62 6.07
C ILE A 96 2.61 -8.93 4.71
N HIS A 97 1.32 -9.21 4.71
CA HIS A 97 0.53 -9.41 3.49
C HIS A 97 -0.30 -8.16 3.22
N ILE A 98 -0.25 -7.69 1.99
CA ILE A 98 -0.99 -6.52 1.51
C ILE A 98 -1.82 -6.96 0.31
N ASN A 99 -3.10 -6.59 0.30
CA ASN A 99 -3.97 -6.69 -0.85
C ASN A 99 -4.67 -5.35 -1.07
N ALA A 100 -4.59 -4.83 -2.28
CA ALA A 100 -5.30 -3.61 -2.67
C ALA A 100 -6.08 -3.86 -3.96
N ASP A 101 -7.37 -3.57 -3.91
CA ASP A 101 -8.29 -3.64 -5.03
C ASP A 101 -8.73 -2.22 -5.40
N VAL A 102 -8.65 -1.87 -6.67
CA VAL A 102 -9.06 -0.57 -7.20
C VAL A 102 -9.92 -0.77 -8.43
N GLU A 103 -11.10 -0.19 -8.45
CA GLU A 103 -12.01 -0.29 -9.61
C GLU A 103 -11.50 0.52 -10.80
N ASN A 104 -11.12 1.79 -10.57
CA ASN A 104 -10.60 2.67 -11.61
C ASN A 104 -9.42 3.49 -11.10
N ILE A 105 -8.39 3.59 -11.94
CA ILE A 105 -7.26 4.50 -11.77
C ILE A 105 -7.12 5.30 -13.05
N VAL A 106 -7.17 6.64 -12.95
CA VAL A 106 -6.86 7.54 -14.05
C VAL A 106 -5.70 8.42 -13.63
N ILE A 107 -4.65 8.48 -14.45
CA ILE A 107 -3.49 9.33 -14.23
C ILE A 107 -3.32 10.23 -15.45
N GLY A 108 -3.59 11.53 -15.24
CA GLY A 108 -3.57 12.52 -16.30
C GLY A 108 -4.56 12.19 -17.42
N LYS A 109 -4.10 12.32 -18.66
CA LYS A 109 -4.90 12.02 -19.87
C LYS A 109 -4.52 10.70 -20.55
N SER A 110 -3.51 10.00 -20.02
CA SER A 110 -2.82 8.94 -20.77
C SER A 110 -3.00 7.55 -20.17
N ILE A 111 -3.25 7.44 -18.87
CA ILE A 111 -3.34 6.15 -18.19
C ILE A 111 -4.75 5.99 -17.62
N ALA A 112 -5.43 4.94 -18.02
CA ALA A 112 -6.68 4.50 -17.43
C ALA A 112 -6.63 2.98 -17.21
N LEU A 113 -6.65 2.58 -15.95
CA LEU A 113 -6.62 1.19 -15.53
C LEU A 113 -7.96 0.84 -14.89
N HIS A 114 -8.45 -0.35 -15.17
CA HIS A 114 -9.68 -0.87 -14.60
C HIS A 114 -9.38 -2.13 -13.79
N LYS A 115 -10.15 -2.36 -12.70
CA LYS A 115 -10.09 -3.58 -11.90
C LYS A 115 -8.65 -4.02 -11.64
N THR A 116 -7.91 -3.12 -11.01
CA THR A 116 -6.50 -3.34 -10.65
C THR A 116 -6.44 -3.99 -9.27
N ASN A 117 -5.82 -5.17 -9.20
CA ASN A 117 -5.49 -5.83 -7.95
C ASN A 117 -3.98 -5.81 -7.75
N ILE A 118 -3.54 -5.42 -6.57
CA ILE A 118 -2.14 -5.41 -6.16
C ILE A 118 -2.02 -6.27 -4.91
N THR A 119 -1.19 -7.30 -4.97
CA THR A 119 -0.84 -8.08 -3.79
C THR A 119 0.66 -7.95 -3.51
N ALA A 120 1.01 -7.96 -2.22
CA ALA A 120 2.40 -8.00 -1.81
C ALA A 120 2.58 -8.84 -0.54
N SER A 121 3.71 -9.53 -0.46
CA SER A 121 4.17 -10.20 0.75
C SER A 121 5.55 -9.67 1.10
N VAL A 122 5.70 -9.17 2.32
CA VAL A 122 6.93 -8.53 2.80
C VAL A 122 7.54 -9.37 3.90
N ALA A 123 8.68 -9.99 3.62
CA ALA A 123 9.42 -10.82 4.57
C ALA A 123 10.91 -10.88 4.19
N ASN A 124 11.78 -11.01 5.17
CA ASN A 124 13.22 -11.24 4.95
C ASN A 124 13.86 -10.23 3.98
N ASN A 125 13.57 -8.94 4.16
CA ASN A 125 14.03 -7.85 3.30
C ASN A 125 13.66 -8.00 1.81
N THR A 126 12.59 -8.73 1.55
CA THR A 126 12.07 -8.97 0.21
C THR A 126 10.59 -8.60 0.17
N ILE A 127 10.18 -7.89 -0.87
CA ILE A 127 8.79 -7.66 -1.23
C ILE A 127 8.51 -8.50 -2.48
N ASP A 128 7.72 -9.55 -2.32
CA ASP A 128 7.14 -10.30 -3.45
C ASP A 128 5.82 -9.64 -3.81
N TYR A 129 5.68 -9.16 -5.04
CA TYR A 129 4.48 -8.44 -5.45
C TYR A 129 3.88 -9.01 -6.74
N ALA A 130 2.58 -8.86 -6.87
CA ALA A 130 1.84 -9.10 -8.09
C ALA A 130 0.88 -7.95 -8.37
N LEU A 131 0.79 -7.58 -9.65
CA LEU A 131 -0.12 -6.58 -10.19
C LEU A 131 -0.95 -7.23 -11.30
N ASN A 132 -2.25 -7.35 -11.07
CA ASN A 132 -3.20 -7.83 -12.07
C ASN A 132 -4.10 -6.68 -12.49
N ILE A 133 -4.22 -6.45 -13.80
CA ILE A 133 -5.07 -5.41 -14.37
C ILE A 133 -5.99 -6.06 -15.39
N LYS A 134 -7.29 -5.83 -15.22
CA LYS A 134 -8.33 -6.29 -16.15
C LYS A 134 -8.87 -5.14 -16.98
N ASP A 135 -9.50 -5.47 -18.09
CA ASP A 135 -10.27 -4.50 -18.87
C ASP A 135 -11.73 -4.40 -18.36
N LYS A 136 -12.53 -3.56 -19.04
CA LYS A 136 -13.96 -3.39 -18.71
C LYS A 136 -14.78 -4.66 -18.90
N ALA A 137 -14.32 -5.59 -19.72
CA ALA A 137 -14.95 -6.88 -19.98
C ALA A 137 -14.48 -7.96 -19.00
N GLU A 138 -13.72 -7.60 -17.96
CA GLU A 138 -13.12 -8.47 -16.96
C GLU A 138 -12.05 -9.44 -17.49
N SER A 139 -11.62 -9.24 -18.74
CA SER A 139 -10.50 -9.99 -19.29
C SER A 139 -9.18 -9.46 -18.75
N GLU A 140 -8.28 -10.36 -18.40
CA GLU A 140 -6.93 -10.02 -17.94
C GLU A 140 -6.15 -9.31 -19.05
N ARG A 141 -5.58 -8.16 -18.75
CA ARG A 141 -4.75 -7.38 -19.69
C ARG A 141 -3.29 -7.43 -19.34
N TYR A 142 -2.98 -7.30 -18.07
CA TYR A 142 -1.61 -7.31 -17.57
C TYR A 142 -1.56 -8.09 -16.27
N ASN A 143 -0.58 -8.97 -16.19
CA ASN A 143 -0.23 -9.70 -14.98
C ASN A 143 1.29 -9.56 -14.82
N LEU A 144 1.71 -8.76 -13.85
CA LEU A 144 3.12 -8.52 -13.58
C LEU A 144 3.43 -9.04 -12.19
N LYS A 145 4.45 -9.87 -12.09
CA LYS A 145 4.98 -10.34 -10.81
C LYS A 145 6.45 -10.04 -10.70
N GLY A 146 6.90 -9.79 -9.49
CA GLY A 146 8.30 -9.48 -9.29
C GLY A 146 8.71 -9.47 -7.83
N LEU A 147 9.97 -9.17 -7.65
CA LEU A 147 10.61 -9.05 -6.35
C LEU A 147 11.30 -7.69 -6.25
N LEU A 148 11.17 -7.06 -5.09
CA LEU A 148 12.00 -5.96 -4.67
C LEU A 148 12.78 -6.42 -3.44
N GLN A 149 14.10 -6.40 -3.52
CA GLN A 149 14.99 -6.83 -2.44
C GLN A 149 15.89 -5.68 -2.03
N GLN A 150 16.17 -5.59 -0.75
CA GLN A 150 17.22 -4.72 -0.25
C GLN A 150 18.49 -5.57 -0.02
N SER A 151 19.60 -5.16 -0.64
CA SER A 151 20.91 -5.75 -0.43
C SER A 151 21.50 -5.37 0.93
N GLN A 152 22.52 -6.09 1.38
CA GLN A 152 23.24 -5.74 2.61
C GLN A 152 23.89 -4.36 2.57
N ASN A 153 24.16 -3.82 1.41
CA ASN A 153 24.74 -2.49 1.20
C ASN A 153 23.70 -1.36 1.21
N GLY A 154 22.40 -1.68 1.40
CA GLY A 154 21.30 -0.73 1.36
C GLY A 154 20.76 -0.43 -0.04
N ASP A 155 21.33 -1.03 -1.10
CA ASP A 155 20.84 -0.87 -2.46
C ASP A 155 19.53 -1.68 -2.66
N TYR A 156 18.65 -1.17 -3.52
CA TYR A 156 17.43 -1.86 -3.90
C TYR A 156 17.60 -2.54 -5.26
N GLN A 157 17.26 -3.82 -5.32
CA GLN A 157 17.24 -4.62 -6.54
C GLN A 157 15.81 -4.98 -6.90
N PHE A 158 15.40 -4.59 -8.08
CA PHE A 158 14.09 -4.90 -8.66
C PHE A 158 14.25 -5.99 -9.73
N SER A 159 13.39 -7.00 -9.69
CA SER A 159 13.33 -8.04 -10.71
C SER A 159 11.90 -8.39 -11.07
N LEU A 160 11.65 -8.67 -12.36
CA LEU A 160 10.41 -9.25 -12.83
C LEU A 160 10.54 -10.77 -12.89
N LYS A 161 9.46 -11.49 -12.61
CA LYS A 161 9.39 -12.93 -12.79
C LYS A 161 9.06 -13.25 -14.26
N PRO A 162 9.94 -13.92 -15.02
CA PRO A 162 9.77 -14.06 -16.47
C PRO A 162 8.61 -14.96 -16.90
N GLU A 163 8.07 -15.77 -16.00
CA GLU A 163 7.00 -16.73 -16.29
C GLU A 163 5.65 -16.09 -16.60
N ASP A 164 5.51 -14.77 -16.38
CA ASP A 164 4.26 -14.03 -16.49
C ASP A 164 4.29 -12.95 -17.59
N LEU A 165 5.30 -12.95 -18.46
CA LEU A 165 5.45 -12.02 -19.59
C LEU A 165 4.90 -12.58 -20.90
N LEU A 166 3.76 -13.27 -20.87
CA LEU A 166 3.07 -13.76 -22.07
C LEU A 166 1.97 -12.83 -22.52
#